data_8c14c093f0c226e74598f9fc0f332681
#
_entry.id   8c14c093f0c226e74598f9fc0f332681
#
_cell.length_a   1.000
_cell.length_b   1.000
_cell.length_c   1.000
_cell.angle_alpha   90.00
_cell.angle_beta   90.00
_cell.angle_gamma   90.00
#
_symmetry.space_group_name_H-M   'P 1'
#
loop_
_entity.id
_entity.type
_entity.pdbx_description
1 polymer ?
#
loop_
_entity_poly.entity_id
_entity_poly.type
_entity_poly.pdbx_seq_one_letter_code
_entity_poly.pdbx_strand_id
1 'polypeptide(L)'
;IQGPQYRYSARSRYQGYREVCLERGIKEQTVECDYDFDQGMAMTEELLERFPEVDGIIACNDIVAISIYKVLHKRNISVPQTIQLVGFDDISFATLLSPELTTISQPVQEMAKKAVELIVNNELTGMTGGKYVFPVTLVARQTTKKKGVNQ
;
A
#
# COMPACT_ATOMS: atom_id res chain seq x y z
N ILE A 1 2.29 -3.41 -6.89
CA ILE A 1 2.47 -2.17 -7.70
C ILE A 1 3.17 -1.14 -6.84
N GLN A 2 4.37 -0.73 -7.23
CA GLN A 2 5.16 0.28 -6.51
C GLN A 2 4.77 1.70 -6.93
N GLY A 3 4.94 2.66 -6.02
CA GLY A 3 4.76 4.07 -6.32
C GLY A 3 5.97 4.68 -7.04
N PRO A 4 5.87 5.96 -7.46
CA PRO A 4 6.88 6.62 -8.27
C PRO A 4 8.23 6.74 -7.52
N GLN A 5 9.30 6.26 -8.13
CA GLN A 5 10.59 6.09 -7.47
C GLN A 5 11.34 7.41 -7.18
N TYR A 6 10.89 8.54 -7.71
CA TYR A 6 11.39 9.86 -7.29
C TYR A 6 10.87 10.28 -5.89
N ARG A 7 9.81 9.63 -5.36
CA ARG A 7 9.28 9.87 -4.01
C ARG A 7 9.99 9.01 -2.97
N TYR A 8 10.44 9.65 -1.89
CA TYR A 8 11.08 8.93 -0.77
C TYR A 8 10.19 7.83 -0.16
N SER A 9 8.92 8.14 0.06
CA SER A 9 7.96 7.18 0.63
C SER A 9 7.75 5.95 -0.26
N ALA A 10 7.72 6.12 -1.60
CA ALA A 10 7.61 5.02 -2.54
C ALA A 10 8.84 4.11 -2.49
N ARG A 11 10.04 4.70 -2.50
CA ARG A 11 11.30 3.94 -2.36
C ARG A 11 11.35 3.14 -1.06
N SER A 12 10.95 3.76 0.06
CA SER A 12 10.98 3.08 1.37
C SER A 12 10.01 1.90 1.42
N ARG A 13 8.80 2.04 0.84
CA ARG A 13 7.83 0.92 0.74
C ARG A 13 8.34 -0.19 -0.16
N TYR A 14 8.89 0.16 -1.31
CA TYR A 14 9.51 -0.80 -2.23
C TYR A 14 10.69 -1.54 -1.58
N GLN A 15 11.54 -0.82 -0.85
CA GLN A 15 12.66 -1.43 -0.14
C GLN A 15 12.19 -2.49 0.87
N GLY A 16 11.13 -2.22 1.65
CA GLY A 16 10.56 -3.21 2.56
C GLY A 16 10.02 -4.45 1.84
N TYR A 17 9.35 -4.30 0.69
CA TYR A 17 8.92 -5.42 -0.15
C TYR A 17 10.11 -6.25 -0.63
N ARG A 18 11.15 -5.58 -1.14
CA ARG A 18 12.36 -6.20 -1.66
C ARG A 18 13.11 -7.00 -0.58
N GLU A 19 13.22 -6.46 0.63
CA GLU A 19 13.85 -7.15 1.77
C GLU A 19 13.14 -8.46 2.07
N VAL A 20 11.81 -8.47 2.12
CA VAL A 20 11.03 -9.70 2.34
C VAL A 20 11.20 -10.68 1.17
N CYS A 21 11.23 -10.21 -0.07
CA CYS A 21 11.49 -11.08 -1.22
C CYS A 21 12.86 -11.77 -1.12
N LEU A 22 13.91 -11.03 -0.74
CA LEU A 22 15.25 -11.58 -0.54
C LEU A 22 15.29 -12.61 0.62
N GLU A 23 14.69 -12.28 1.75
CA GLU A 23 14.61 -13.17 2.92
C GLU A 23 13.89 -14.49 2.62
N ARG A 24 12.87 -14.43 1.76
CA ARG A 24 12.03 -15.58 1.41
C ARG A 24 12.46 -16.30 0.14
N GLY A 25 13.50 -15.84 -0.56
CA GLY A 25 13.90 -16.38 -1.87
C GLY A 25 12.83 -16.22 -2.96
N ILE A 26 11.99 -15.19 -2.85
CA ILE A 26 10.92 -14.88 -3.80
C ILE A 26 11.46 -13.91 -4.84
N LYS A 27 11.21 -14.18 -6.13
CA LYS A 27 11.56 -13.26 -7.21
C LYS A 27 10.67 -12.01 -7.14
N GLU A 28 11.28 -10.83 -7.20
CA GLU A 28 10.55 -9.57 -7.26
C GLU A 28 9.67 -9.50 -8.52
N GLN A 29 8.42 -9.10 -8.33
CA GLN A 29 7.44 -8.88 -9.40
C GLN A 29 6.84 -7.49 -9.20
N THR A 30 7.25 -6.52 -10.02
CA THR A 30 6.87 -5.12 -9.85
C THR A 30 6.49 -4.45 -11.15
N VAL A 31 5.52 -3.54 -11.06
CA VAL A 31 5.25 -2.48 -12.04
C VAL A 31 5.20 -1.15 -11.28
N GLU A 32 5.59 -0.07 -11.93
CA GLU A 32 5.59 1.28 -11.36
C GLU A 32 4.35 2.05 -11.79
N CYS A 33 3.77 2.82 -10.87
CA CYS A 33 2.57 3.61 -11.08
C CYS A 33 2.69 4.91 -10.30
N ASP A 34 2.21 6.01 -10.83
CA ASP A 34 1.94 7.19 -10.01
C ASP A 34 0.77 6.90 -9.05
N TYR A 35 0.57 7.77 -8.05
CA TYR A 35 -0.53 7.64 -7.09
C TYR A 35 -1.89 8.03 -7.70
N ASP A 36 -2.15 7.54 -8.91
CA ASP A 36 -3.27 7.89 -9.76
C ASP A 36 -4.15 6.68 -10.06
N PHE A 37 -5.46 6.91 -10.09
CA PHE A 37 -6.44 5.84 -10.25
C PHE A 37 -6.43 5.23 -11.65
N ASP A 38 -6.34 6.06 -12.70
CA ASP A 38 -6.41 5.58 -14.09
C ASP A 38 -5.11 4.87 -14.47
N GLN A 39 -3.97 5.40 -14.04
CA GLN A 39 -2.69 4.71 -14.18
C GLN A 39 -2.69 3.39 -13.39
N GLY A 40 -3.25 3.37 -12.18
CA GLY A 40 -3.39 2.14 -11.39
C GLY A 40 -4.15 1.05 -12.15
N MET A 41 -5.21 1.41 -12.89
CA MET A 41 -5.91 0.44 -13.75
C MET A 41 -5.01 -0.08 -14.88
N ALA A 42 -4.32 0.81 -15.61
CA ALA A 42 -3.44 0.42 -16.72
C ALA A 42 -2.29 -0.47 -16.23
N MET A 43 -1.65 -0.11 -15.12
CA MET A 43 -0.55 -0.89 -14.54
C MET A 43 -1.02 -2.22 -13.95
N THR A 44 -2.28 -2.34 -13.57
CA THR A 44 -2.87 -3.63 -13.16
C THR A 44 -2.99 -4.57 -14.35
N GLU A 45 -3.44 -4.08 -15.50
CA GLU A 45 -3.51 -4.88 -16.73
C GLU A 45 -2.11 -5.37 -17.13
N GLU A 46 -1.11 -4.48 -17.14
CA GLU A 46 0.30 -4.86 -17.39
C GLU A 46 0.82 -5.89 -16.39
N LEU A 47 0.52 -5.72 -15.09
CA LEU A 47 0.95 -6.65 -14.06
C LEU A 47 0.40 -8.06 -14.30
N LEU A 48 -0.90 -8.17 -14.60
CA LEU A 48 -1.56 -9.45 -14.85
C LEU A 48 -1.04 -10.14 -16.12
N GLU A 49 -0.63 -9.38 -17.14
CA GLU A 49 -0.01 -9.92 -18.35
C GLU A 49 1.41 -10.39 -18.09
N ARG A 50 2.20 -9.64 -17.34
CA ARG A 50 3.61 -9.98 -17.03
C ARG A 50 3.74 -11.09 -16.00
N PHE A 51 2.77 -11.22 -15.10
CA PHE A 51 2.81 -12.15 -13.97
C PHE A 51 1.47 -12.90 -13.84
N PRO A 52 1.13 -13.79 -14.78
CA PRO A 52 -0.18 -14.45 -14.82
C PRO A 52 -0.46 -15.34 -13.59
N GLU A 53 0.58 -15.78 -12.88
CA GLU A 53 0.47 -16.63 -11.68
C GLU A 53 0.39 -15.84 -10.37
N VAL A 54 0.19 -14.52 -10.44
CA VAL A 54 0.12 -13.69 -9.21
C VAL A 54 -1.10 -14.07 -8.37
N ASP A 55 -0.89 -14.30 -7.07
CA ASP A 55 -1.92 -14.65 -6.09
C ASP A 55 -2.11 -13.58 -5.00
N GLY A 56 -1.25 -12.55 -5.00
CA GLY A 56 -1.33 -11.42 -4.09
C GLY A 56 -0.73 -10.15 -4.67
N ILE A 57 -1.39 -9.03 -4.45
CA ILE A 57 -0.95 -7.70 -4.92
C ILE A 57 -0.86 -6.76 -3.73
N ILE A 58 0.30 -6.11 -3.58
CA ILE A 58 0.50 -4.98 -2.67
C ILE A 58 0.47 -3.71 -3.51
N ALA A 59 -0.47 -2.83 -3.22
CA ALA A 59 -0.58 -1.52 -3.86
C ALA A 59 0.23 -0.46 -3.10
N CYS A 60 0.77 0.50 -3.81
CA CYS A 60 1.54 1.60 -3.22
C CYS A 60 0.69 2.55 -2.35
N ASN A 61 -0.63 2.62 -2.58
CA ASN A 61 -1.61 3.30 -1.74
C ASN A 61 -3.03 2.73 -1.96
N ASP A 62 -4.01 3.22 -1.18
CA ASP A 62 -5.39 2.72 -1.25
C ASP A 62 -6.11 3.13 -2.54
N ILE A 63 -5.80 4.28 -3.13
CA ILE A 63 -6.40 4.71 -4.41
C ILE A 63 -6.01 3.74 -5.53
N VAL A 64 -4.74 3.36 -5.58
CA VAL A 64 -4.26 2.34 -6.52
C VAL A 64 -4.83 0.97 -6.17
N ALA A 65 -4.99 0.61 -4.89
CA ALA A 65 -5.66 -0.63 -4.49
C ALA A 65 -7.12 -0.69 -4.98
N ILE A 66 -7.86 0.41 -4.89
CA ILE A 66 -9.23 0.52 -5.41
C ILE A 66 -9.25 0.35 -6.95
N SER A 67 -8.29 0.93 -7.66
CA SER A 67 -8.18 0.75 -9.12
C SER A 67 -7.86 -0.70 -9.51
N ILE A 68 -6.95 -1.36 -8.76
CA ILE A 68 -6.66 -2.80 -8.91
C ILE A 68 -7.93 -3.61 -8.71
N TYR A 69 -8.64 -3.38 -7.60
CA TYR A 69 -9.88 -4.09 -7.31
C TYR A 69 -10.90 -3.94 -8.45
N LYS A 70 -11.05 -2.74 -9.03
CA LYS A 70 -11.93 -2.49 -10.17
C LYS A 70 -11.55 -3.33 -11.40
N VAL A 71 -10.26 -3.43 -11.72
CA VAL A 71 -9.77 -4.27 -12.83
C VAL A 71 -10.03 -5.74 -12.57
N LEU A 72 -9.68 -6.24 -11.36
CA LEU A 72 -9.92 -7.64 -10.98
C LEU A 72 -11.41 -7.99 -11.08
N HIS A 73 -12.27 -7.12 -10.56
CA HIS A 73 -13.73 -7.31 -10.64
C HIS A 73 -14.22 -7.35 -12.10
N LYS A 74 -13.75 -6.43 -12.96
CA LYS A 74 -14.08 -6.41 -14.40
C LYS A 74 -13.64 -7.68 -15.14
N ARG A 75 -12.51 -8.26 -14.71
CA ARG A 75 -11.99 -9.53 -15.25
C ARG A 75 -12.59 -10.79 -14.59
N ASN A 76 -13.56 -10.63 -13.68
CA ASN A 76 -14.16 -11.72 -12.90
C ASN A 76 -13.11 -12.52 -12.08
N ILE A 77 -12.05 -11.85 -11.63
CA ILE A 77 -11.04 -12.42 -10.72
C ILE A 77 -11.48 -12.17 -9.28
N SER A 78 -11.67 -13.25 -8.53
CA SER A 78 -12.18 -13.17 -7.16
C SER A 78 -11.13 -12.66 -6.16
N VAL A 79 -11.53 -11.69 -5.34
CA VAL A 79 -10.74 -11.19 -4.19
C VAL A 79 -11.49 -11.57 -2.92
N PRO A 80 -10.86 -12.22 -1.95
CA PRO A 80 -9.46 -12.65 -1.86
C PRO A 80 -9.18 -14.08 -2.39
N GLN A 81 -10.17 -14.77 -3.00
CA GLN A 81 -10.06 -16.21 -3.28
C GLN A 81 -8.95 -16.51 -4.29
N THR A 82 -8.89 -15.77 -5.39
CA THR A 82 -7.88 -15.94 -6.44
C THR A 82 -6.68 -15.02 -6.16
N ILE A 83 -6.91 -13.73 -6.00
CA ILE A 83 -5.87 -12.75 -5.72
C ILE A 83 -6.19 -12.02 -4.42
N GLN A 84 -5.23 -11.96 -3.51
CA GLN A 84 -5.31 -11.15 -2.30
C GLN A 84 -4.81 -9.73 -2.59
N LEU A 85 -5.39 -8.73 -1.90
CA LEU A 85 -5.07 -7.33 -2.14
C LEU A 85 -4.81 -6.60 -0.82
N VAL A 86 -3.70 -5.85 -0.78
CA VAL A 86 -3.32 -4.99 0.35
C VAL A 86 -3.04 -3.59 -0.16
N GLY A 87 -3.64 -2.59 0.50
CA GLY A 87 -3.41 -1.17 0.28
C GLY A 87 -2.45 -0.53 1.28
N PHE A 88 -2.39 0.78 1.24
CA PHE A 88 -1.63 1.61 2.18
C PHE A 88 -2.33 2.96 2.30
N ASP A 89 -2.49 3.49 3.49
CA ASP A 89 -2.99 4.78 3.98
C ASP A 89 -4.22 4.67 4.90
N ASP A 90 -5.05 3.62 4.77
CA ASP A 90 -6.31 3.42 5.51
C ASP A 90 -7.29 4.59 5.34
N ILE A 91 -7.50 4.97 4.08
CA ILE A 91 -8.49 6.01 3.75
C ILE A 91 -9.92 5.51 4.00
N SER A 92 -10.87 6.42 4.24
CA SER A 92 -12.28 6.05 4.49
C SER A 92 -12.92 5.21 3.38
N PHE A 93 -12.48 5.38 2.13
CA PHE A 93 -12.96 4.58 1.00
C PHE A 93 -12.57 3.10 1.07
N ALA A 94 -11.58 2.72 1.88
CA ALA A 94 -11.17 1.32 2.06
C ALA A 94 -12.28 0.43 2.61
N THR A 95 -13.20 1.01 3.40
CA THR A 95 -14.37 0.30 3.97
C THR A 95 -15.60 0.29 3.05
N LEU A 96 -15.58 1.04 1.96
CA LEU A 96 -16.68 1.08 0.99
C LEU A 96 -16.59 -0.02 -0.07
N LEU A 97 -15.43 -0.69 -0.18
CA LEU A 97 -15.29 -1.85 -1.04
C LEU A 97 -16.03 -3.07 -0.46
N SER A 98 -16.44 -3.97 -1.32
CA SER A 98 -16.98 -5.28 -0.95
C SER A 98 -16.32 -6.37 -1.81
N PRO A 99 -15.34 -7.08 -1.26
CA PRO A 99 -14.84 -7.12 0.14
C PRO A 99 -14.08 -5.85 0.58
N GLU A 100 -14.13 -5.53 1.87
CA GLU A 100 -13.42 -4.39 2.47
C GLU A 100 -11.89 -4.54 2.35
N LEU A 101 -11.20 -3.44 2.02
CA LEU A 101 -9.76 -3.43 1.75
C LEU A 101 -8.92 -3.60 3.02
N THR A 102 -8.08 -4.62 3.05
CA THR A 102 -6.95 -4.75 3.97
C THR A 102 -5.90 -3.70 3.59
N THR A 103 -5.44 -2.92 4.56
CA THR A 103 -4.52 -1.80 4.31
C THR A 103 -3.59 -1.55 5.48
N ILE A 104 -2.57 -0.73 5.26
CA ILE A 104 -1.68 -0.22 6.31
C ILE A 104 -2.16 1.15 6.76
N SER A 105 -2.55 1.24 8.03
CA SER A 105 -2.96 2.51 8.67
C SER A 105 -1.76 3.30 9.15
N GLN A 106 -1.72 4.58 8.82
CA GLN A 106 -0.75 5.56 9.30
C GLN A 106 -1.35 6.40 10.43
N PRO A 107 -0.60 6.75 11.50
CA PRO A 107 -1.09 7.61 12.58
C PRO A 107 -1.08 9.08 12.13
N VAL A 108 -1.92 9.43 11.15
CA VAL A 108 -1.93 10.74 10.47
C VAL A 108 -2.14 11.90 11.46
N GLN A 109 -2.97 11.71 12.48
CA GLN A 109 -3.23 12.74 13.50
C GLN A 109 -1.99 13.04 14.34
N GLU A 110 -1.24 12.00 14.76
CA GLU A 110 0.00 12.16 15.52
C GLU A 110 1.09 12.79 14.65
N MET A 111 1.18 12.37 13.38
CA MET A 111 2.10 12.96 12.41
C MET A 111 1.81 14.45 12.20
N ALA A 112 0.54 14.83 12.00
CA ALA A 112 0.11 16.21 11.82
C ALA A 112 0.39 17.05 13.06
N LYS A 113 0.05 16.54 14.25
CA LYS A 113 0.35 17.21 15.52
C LYS A 113 1.85 17.47 15.68
N LYS A 114 2.67 16.46 15.40
CA LYS A 114 4.13 16.60 15.48
C LYS A 114 4.68 17.59 14.46
N ALA A 115 4.14 17.61 13.25
CA ALA A 115 4.54 18.59 12.24
C ALA A 115 4.25 20.03 12.69
N VAL A 116 3.06 20.29 13.26
CA VAL A 116 2.71 21.61 13.81
C VAL A 116 3.63 21.99 14.99
N GLU A 117 3.88 21.07 15.92
CA GLU A 117 4.82 21.31 17.04
C GLU A 117 6.21 21.70 16.54
N LEU A 118 6.71 21.05 15.51
CA LEU A 118 8.03 21.35 14.93
C LEU A 118 8.07 22.73 14.28
N ILE A 119 7.01 23.12 13.55
CA ILE A 119 6.93 24.45 12.94
C ILE A 119 6.95 25.52 14.02
N VAL A 120 6.07 25.41 15.02
CA VAL A 120 5.98 26.40 16.12
C VAL A 120 7.29 26.49 16.90
N ASN A 121 7.88 25.35 17.25
CA ASN A 121 9.15 25.33 18.00
C ASN A 121 10.31 25.87 17.17
N ASN A 122 10.34 25.62 15.87
CA ASN A 122 11.40 26.09 14.97
C ASN A 122 11.37 27.63 14.82
N GLU A 123 10.17 28.21 14.75
CA GLU A 123 9.99 29.67 14.76
C GLU A 123 10.48 30.30 16.08
N LEU A 124 10.33 29.59 17.22
CA LEU A 124 10.71 30.09 18.54
C LEU A 124 12.20 29.87 18.90
N THR A 125 12.81 28.79 18.37
CA THR A 125 14.13 28.34 18.84
C THR A 125 15.21 28.29 17.74
N GLY A 126 14.84 28.46 16.47
CA GLY A 126 15.78 28.38 15.33
C GLY A 126 16.41 26.97 15.14
N MET A 127 15.86 25.93 15.78
CA MET A 127 16.40 24.56 15.69
C MET A 127 16.01 23.91 14.37
N THR A 128 16.96 23.33 13.66
CA THR A 128 16.73 22.52 12.46
C THR A 128 16.05 21.18 12.81
N GLY A 129 15.02 20.82 12.06
CA GLY A 129 14.19 19.65 12.32
C GLY A 129 14.94 18.32 12.28
N GLY A 130 14.47 17.36 13.06
CA GLY A 130 14.94 15.97 13.09
C GLY A 130 14.11 15.04 12.18
N LYS A 131 14.60 13.80 12.00
CA LYS A 131 13.82 12.72 11.38
C LYS A 131 12.92 12.08 12.44
N TYR A 132 11.62 12.08 12.19
CA TYR A 132 10.63 11.44 13.06
C TYR A 132 10.00 10.25 12.30
N VAL A 133 9.97 9.10 12.95
CA VAL A 133 9.39 7.87 12.42
C VAL A 133 8.23 7.46 13.29
N PHE A 134 7.07 7.22 12.68
CA PHE A 134 5.87 6.78 13.36
C PHE A 134 5.57 5.32 12.97
N PRO A 135 5.17 4.47 13.94
CA PRO A 135 4.79 3.11 13.64
C PRO A 135 3.49 3.09 12.81
N VAL A 136 3.40 2.14 11.89
CA VAL A 136 2.20 1.88 11.12
C VAL A 136 1.57 0.57 11.58
N THR A 137 0.27 0.37 11.30
CA THR A 137 -0.48 -0.81 11.73
C THR A 137 -1.16 -1.47 10.54
N LEU A 138 -1.07 -2.80 10.42
CA LEU A 138 -1.86 -3.56 9.46
C LEU A 138 -3.30 -3.67 9.94
N VAL A 139 -4.23 -3.14 9.16
CA VAL A 139 -5.67 -3.27 9.35
C VAL A 139 -6.18 -4.38 8.42
N ALA A 140 -6.21 -5.60 8.94
CA ALA A 140 -6.69 -6.76 8.20
C ALA A 140 -8.21 -6.71 8.06
N ARG A 141 -8.70 -6.74 6.80
CA ARG A 141 -10.12 -6.77 6.44
C ARG A 141 -10.39 -7.99 5.54
N GLN A 142 -11.20 -7.83 4.51
CA GLN A 142 -11.77 -8.95 3.73
C GLN A 142 -11.01 -9.23 2.42
N THR A 143 -10.15 -8.32 1.94
CA THR A 143 -9.37 -8.54 0.72
C THR A 143 -8.14 -9.42 0.92
N THR A 144 -7.92 -9.93 2.14
CA THR A 144 -6.91 -10.95 2.44
C THR A 144 -7.55 -12.14 3.17
N LYS A 145 -7.01 -13.34 2.97
CA LYS A 145 -7.45 -14.54 3.68
C LYS A 145 -6.97 -14.47 5.12
N LYS A 146 -7.83 -14.82 6.07
CA LYS A 146 -7.38 -15.06 7.44
C LYS A 146 -6.42 -16.24 7.41
N LYS A 147 -5.25 -16.10 8.03
CA LYS A 147 -4.35 -17.24 8.24
C LYS A 147 -5.13 -18.28 9.05
N GLY A 148 -5.38 -19.44 8.47
CA GLY A 148 -6.01 -20.53 9.21
C GLY A 148 -5.17 -20.80 10.47
N VAL A 149 -5.81 -20.72 11.63
CA VAL A 149 -5.26 -21.31 12.85
C VAL A 149 -5.27 -22.81 12.56
N ASN A 150 -4.13 -23.37 12.22
CA ASN A 150 -3.99 -24.83 12.17
C ASN A 150 -4.37 -25.33 13.57
N GLN A 151 -5.51 -25.98 13.67
CA GLN A 151 -5.91 -26.77 14.82
C GLN A 151 -5.03 -28.02 14.86
#